data_8c54da4f3289105867bffb84d71ebd90
#
_entry.id   8c54da4f3289105867bffb84d71ebd90
#
_cell.length_a   1.000
_cell.length_b   1.000
_cell.length_c   1.000
_cell.angle_alpha   90.00
_cell.angle_beta   90.00
_cell.angle_gamma   90.00
#
_symmetry.space_group_name_H-M   'P 1'
#
loop_
_entity.id
_entity.type
_entity.pdbx_description
1 polymer ?
#
loop_
_entity_poly.entity_id
_entity_poly.type
_entity_poly.pdbx_seq_one_letter_code
_entity_poly.pdbx_strand_id
1 'polypeptide(L)'
;NVLVAIFGEKDSHAVYYLHQQAVTRLDVVNFIAHGIKKSEPPEPAKPNEGSAGEAEKEEAADTKGSPLDQFTQNLNQLARDGKIDPLIGREHEVERVIQVLCRRRKNNPLLVGEAGVGKTAIAEGLARRINEGDVPEILLDHQVYALDMGALLAGTKYRGDFEQRLKAVLKQLADNPKSILFIDEIHTIIGAGAASGGTLDASNLLKPALSQGALKCIGATTYTEYRQIFEKDHALSRRFQKIDVPEPSVAETIEILKGLKSRFEQHHGVKYSPAAITSAAELAARYINDRHLPDKAIDVIDEAGAAQKILPKSRQKKVIGKGEVEEIVAKIARIPAKNVSSDDRNALRTLDRDLKNVVFGQDPAIDALVAAIRMARSGLGNPAKPIGNFLFSGPTGVGKTEVAKQLAYCLGVELIRFDMSEYMERHAVSRLIGAPPGYVGFDQGGQLTEAVTKHPYSVLLLDEIEKAHPDIFNVLLQVMDHGTLTDNNGRKADFRNVTIIMT
;
A
#
# COMPACT_ATOMS: atom_id res chain seq x y z
N ASN A 1 -23.05 -2.91 -13.00
CA ASN A 1 -23.24 -1.89 -11.95
C ASN A 1 -24.50 -1.04 -12.12
N VAL A 2 -24.96 -0.74 -13.36
CA VAL A 2 -26.18 0.04 -13.59
C VAL A 2 -27.43 -0.70 -13.10
N LEU A 3 -27.54 -2.01 -13.37
CA LEU A 3 -28.67 -2.84 -12.90
C LEU A 3 -28.77 -2.87 -11.37
N VAL A 4 -27.66 -2.91 -10.66
CA VAL A 4 -27.63 -2.89 -9.18
C VAL A 4 -28.03 -1.51 -8.64
N ALA A 5 -27.68 -0.42 -9.34
CA ALA A 5 -28.07 0.93 -8.98
C ALA A 5 -29.58 1.20 -9.17
N ILE A 6 -30.20 0.59 -10.20
CA ILE A 6 -31.65 0.70 -10.45
C ILE A 6 -32.48 0.20 -9.25
N PHE A 7 -32.02 -0.83 -8.53
CA PHE A 7 -32.69 -1.30 -7.30
C PHE A 7 -32.64 -0.31 -6.13
N GLY A 8 -31.85 0.76 -6.22
CA GLY A 8 -31.83 1.86 -5.25
C GLY A 8 -33.02 2.82 -5.39
N GLU A 9 -33.62 2.87 -6.58
CA GLU A 9 -34.76 3.77 -6.91
C GLU A 9 -36.08 3.05 -6.64
N LYS A 10 -36.66 3.25 -5.46
CA LYS A 10 -37.88 2.54 -5.00
C LYS A 10 -39.08 2.75 -5.86
N ASP A 11 -39.18 3.86 -6.56
CA ASP A 11 -40.33 4.24 -7.41
C ASP A 11 -40.13 3.89 -8.90
N SER A 12 -39.07 3.13 -9.23
CA SER A 12 -38.77 2.73 -10.60
C SER A 12 -39.68 1.61 -11.09
N HIS A 13 -40.38 1.80 -12.20
CA HIS A 13 -41.15 0.74 -12.87
C HIS A 13 -40.29 -0.48 -13.24
N ALA A 14 -39.01 -0.28 -13.51
CA ALA A 14 -38.09 -1.38 -13.80
C ALA A 14 -37.90 -2.30 -12.58
N VAL A 15 -37.82 -1.74 -11.38
CA VAL A 15 -37.73 -2.50 -10.12
C VAL A 15 -39.01 -3.28 -9.87
N TYR A 16 -40.18 -2.67 -10.14
CA TYR A 16 -41.47 -3.34 -10.02
C TYR A 16 -41.54 -4.60 -10.91
N TYR A 17 -41.17 -4.49 -12.19
CA TYR A 17 -41.17 -5.67 -13.09
C TYR A 17 -40.15 -6.75 -12.71
N LEU A 18 -38.97 -6.36 -12.20
CA LEU A 18 -37.96 -7.29 -11.71
C LEU A 18 -38.47 -8.06 -10.46
N HIS A 19 -39.15 -7.37 -9.57
CA HIS A 19 -39.79 -7.99 -8.40
C HIS A 19 -40.95 -8.92 -8.79
N GLN A 20 -41.76 -8.57 -9.82
CA GLN A 20 -42.78 -9.48 -10.33
C GLN A 20 -42.23 -10.80 -10.85
N GLN A 21 -41.01 -10.80 -11.38
CA GLN A 21 -40.30 -12.02 -11.80
C GLN A 21 -39.45 -12.63 -10.66
N ALA A 22 -39.74 -12.24 -9.41
CA ALA A 22 -39.03 -12.69 -8.21
C ALA A 22 -37.50 -12.52 -8.28
N VAL A 23 -37.01 -11.52 -9.06
CA VAL A 23 -35.58 -11.18 -9.13
C VAL A 23 -35.28 -10.10 -8.09
N THR A 24 -34.38 -10.41 -7.17
CA THR A 24 -33.93 -9.48 -6.11
C THR A 24 -32.59 -8.82 -6.47
N ARG A 25 -32.27 -7.72 -5.79
CA ARG A 25 -30.95 -7.07 -5.90
C ARG A 25 -29.81 -8.04 -5.66
N LEU A 26 -29.99 -8.97 -4.72
CA LEU A 26 -29.00 -9.98 -4.36
C LEU A 26 -28.76 -10.98 -5.51
N ASP A 27 -29.83 -11.39 -6.19
CA ASP A 27 -29.73 -12.32 -7.34
C ASP A 27 -28.90 -11.69 -8.47
N VAL A 28 -29.10 -10.39 -8.72
CA VAL A 28 -28.34 -9.64 -9.74
C VAL A 28 -26.87 -9.50 -9.34
N VAL A 29 -26.57 -9.21 -8.08
CA VAL A 29 -25.20 -9.12 -7.57
C VAL A 29 -24.50 -10.47 -7.66
N ASN A 30 -25.15 -11.54 -7.24
CA ASN A 30 -24.60 -12.91 -7.30
C ASN A 30 -24.36 -13.37 -8.74
N PHE A 31 -25.26 -13.01 -9.66
CA PHE A 31 -25.07 -13.33 -11.07
C PHE A 31 -23.89 -12.56 -11.69
N ILE A 32 -23.74 -11.26 -11.37
CA ILE A 32 -22.64 -10.43 -11.89
C ILE A 32 -21.29 -10.82 -11.27
N ALA A 33 -21.25 -11.14 -9.97
CA ALA A 33 -20.01 -11.42 -9.24
C ALA A 33 -19.54 -12.87 -9.42
N HIS A 34 -20.46 -13.84 -9.49
CA HIS A 34 -20.14 -15.25 -9.41
C HIS A 34 -20.74 -16.11 -10.54
N GLY A 35 -21.51 -15.52 -11.46
CA GLY A 35 -22.16 -16.25 -12.56
C GLY A 35 -23.24 -17.26 -12.11
N ILE A 36 -23.69 -17.17 -10.84
CA ILE A 36 -24.68 -18.11 -10.26
C ILE A 36 -26.08 -17.75 -10.78
N LYS A 37 -26.70 -18.68 -11.53
CA LYS A 37 -28.08 -18.53 -11.98
C LYS A 37 -29.04 -18.93 -10.87
N LYS A 38 -30.19 -18.24 -10.81
CA LYS A 38 -31.28 -18.57 -9.89
C LYS A 38 -31.78 -19.99 -10.16
N SER A 39 -31.79 -20.87 -9.15
CA SER A 39 -32.45 -22.16 -9.20
C SER A 39 -33.98 -21.98 -9.15
N GLU A 40 -34.71 -22.66 -10.00
CA GLU A 40 -36.19 -22.66 -10.02
C GLU A 40 -36.75 -23.13 -8.67
N PRO A 41 -37.83 -22.52 -8.17
CA PRO A 41 -38.46 -22.95 -6.93
C PRO A 41 -39.18 -24.28 -7.12
N PRO A 42 -39.18 -25.20 -6.13
CA PRO A 42 -39.99 -26.43 -6.16
C PRO A 42 -41.48 -26.08 -6.06
N GLU A 43 -42.31 -26.87 -6.76
CA GLU A 43 -43.77 -26.77 -6.79
C GLU A 43 -44.40 -26.89 -5.38
N PRO A 44 -45.57 -26.25 -5.14
CA PRO A 44 -46.18 -26.20 -3.83
C PRO A 44 -46.91 -27.52 -3.48
N ALA A 45 -46.51 -28.17 -2.39
CA ALA A 45 -47.26 -29.25 -1.76
C ALA A 45 -48.36 -28.67 -0.85
N LYS A 46 -49.54 -29.36 -0.89
CA LYS A 46 -50.80 -29.01 -0.22
C LYS A 46 -50.69 -28.99 1.32
N PRO A 47 -51.54 -28.23 1.99
CA PRO A 47 -51.45 -28.02 3.44
C PRO A 47 -52.00 -29.22 4.23
N ASN A 48 -51.35 -29.56 5.33
CA ASN A 48 -51.94 -30.37 6.40
C ASN A 48 -51.88 -29.60 7.71
N GLU A 49 -53.03 -29.49 8.34
CA GLU A 49 -53.25 -28.78 9.62
C GLU A 49 -52.73 -29.60 10.79
N GLY A 50 -52.21 -28.89 11.79
CA GLY A 50 -52.31 -29.30 13.21
C GLY A 50 -50.99 -29.55 13.93
N SER A 51 -50.52 -28.62 14.70
CA SER A 51 -50.42 -28.55 16.17
C SER A 51 -49.30 -27.62 16.62
N ALA A 52 -49.63 -26.89 17.69
CA ALA A 52 -48.85 -25.84 18.28
C ALA A 52 -47.64 -26.35 19.10
N GLY A 53 -46.60 -25.51 19.11
CA GLY A 53 -45.68 -25.34 20.24
C GLY A 53 -44.40 -26.13 20.17
N GLU A 54 -43.30 -25.45 19.80
CA GLU A 54 -42.08 -25.47 20.60
C GLU A 54 -40.99 -24.68 19.85
N ALA A 55 -40.16 -24.04 20.64
CA ALA A 55 -39.14 -23.05 20.30
C ALA A 55 -38.28 -23.37 19.03
N GLU A 56 -38.24 -22.43 18.11
CA GLU A 56 -37.32 -22.42 16.97
C GLU A 56 -35.87 -22.31 17.47
N LYS A 57 -35.15 -23.42 17.42
CA LYS A 57 -33.72 -23.45 17.24
C LYS A 57 -33.49 -23.31 15.74
N GLU A 58 -33.08 -22.14 15.28
CA GLU A 58 -32.52 -21.99 13.94
C GLU A 58 -31.29 -22.89 13.81
N GLU A 59 -31.43 -23.96 13.07
CA GLU A 59 -30.31 -24.79 12.58
C GLU A 59 -29.50 -23.95 11.62
N ALA A 60 -28.29 -23.57 12.07
CA ALA A 60 -27.23 -23.08 11.20
C ALA A 60 -26.91 -24.19 10.17
N ALA A 61 -27.04 -23.89 8.90
CA ALA A 61 -26.69 -24.79 7.79
C ALA A 61 -25.29 -25.37 8.00
N ASP A 62 -25.23 -26.66 8.08
CA ASP A 62 -24.09 -27.53 8.31
C ASP A 62 -23.11 -27.46 7.13
N THR A 63 -22.26 -26.45 7.09
CA THR A 63 -21.06 -26.45 6.25
C THR A 63 -20.00 -27.30 6.95
N LYS A 64 -19.81 -28.52 6.46
CA LYS A 64 -18.81 -29.48 6.90
C LYS A 64 -17.39 -28.93 6.87
N GLY A 65 -16.92 -28.30 7.94
CA GLY A 65 -15.55 -27.85 8.18
C GLY A 65 -15.41 -27.34 9.62
N SER A 66 -14.27 -27.58 10.24
CA SER A 66 -14.02 -27.04 11.59
C SER A 66 -13.96 -25.49 11.51
N PRO A 67 -14.31 -24.75 12.59
CA PRO A 67 -14.14 -23.29 12.61
C PRO A 67 -12.74 -22.84 12.25
N LEU A 68 -11.73 -23.66 12.52
CA LEU A 68 -10.34 -23.42 12.14
C LEU A 68 -10.17 -23.47 10.62
N ASP A 69 -10.76 -24.45 9.94
CA ASP A 69 -10.66 -24.60 8.48
C ASP A 69 -11.44 -23.51 7.74
N GLN A 70 -12.51 -22.99 8.35
CA GLN A 70 -13.35 -21.95 7.72
C GLN A 70 -12.76 -20.55 7.84
N PHE A 71 -12.07 -20.24 8.96
CA PHE A 71 -11.65 -18.87 9.30
C PHE A 71 -10.14 -18.71 9.41
N THR A 72 -9.36 -19.77 9.14
CA THR A 72 -7.89 -19.68 9.13
C THR A 72 -7.29 -20.46 7.96
N GLN A 73 -6.10 -20.06 7.55
CA GLN A 73 -5.29 -20.79 6.58
C GLN A 73 -4.13 -21.47 7.31
N ASN A 74 -3.96 -22.76 7.13
CA ASN A 74 -2.83 -23.51 7.66
C ASN A 74 -1.58 -23.25 6.80
N LEU A 75 -0.66 -22.42 7.30
CA LEU A 75 0.56 -22.07 6.57
C LEU A 75 1.50 -23.27 6.38
N ASN A 76 1.53 -24.22 7.32
CA ASN A 76 2.35 -25.44 7.16
C ASN A 76 1.85 -26.29 5.99
N GLN A 77 0.53 -26.40 5.81
CA GLN A 77 -0.04 -27.10 4.67
C GLN A 77 0.27 -26.39 3.34
N LEU A 78 0.12 -25.05 3.31
CA LEU A 78 0.50 -24.26 2.13
C LEU A 78 2.00 -24.41 1.79
N ALA A 79 2.86 -24.50 2.80
CA ALA A 79 4.28 -24.74 2.59
C ALA A 79 4.55 -26.12 1.98
N ARG A 80 3.85 -27.19 2.46
CA ARG A 80 3.96 -28.54 1.88
C ARG A 80 3.47 -28.59 0.44
N ASP A 81 2.39 -27.86 0.15
CA ASP A 81 1.84 -27.76 -1.21
C ASP A 81 2.71 -26.91 -2.15
N GLY A 82 3.80 -26.32 -1.66
CA GLY A 82 4.69 -25.48 -2.42
C GLY A 82 4.09 -24.11 -2.81
N LYS A 83 3.02 -23.69 -2.13
CA LYS A 83 2.31 -22.41 -2.40
C LYS A 83 2.92 -21.21 -1.69
N ILE A 84 3.82 -21.43 -0.74
CA ILE A 84 4.54 -20.36 -0.03
C ILE A 84 5.83 -20.02 -0.77
N ASP A 85 6.09 -18.73 -0.89
CA ASP A 85 7.32 -18.22 -1.48
C ASP A 85 8.55 -18.44 -0.58
N PRO A 86 9.76 -18.61 -1.16
CA PRO A 86 10.96 -18.73 -0.36
C PRO A 86 11.24 -17.44 0.40
N LEU A 87 11.49 -17.55 1.71
CA LEU A 87 11.93 -16.44 2.52
C LEU A 87 13.42 -16.19 2.28
N ILE A 88 13.78 -14.94 1.97
CA ILE A 88 15.14 -14.54 1.65
C ILE A 88 15.51 -13.30 2.45
N GLY A 89 16.67 -13.32 3.09
CA GLY A 89 17.24 -12.16 3.77
C GLY A 89 16.52 -11.72 5.05
N ARG A 90 15.77 -12.64 5.69
CA ARG A 90 15.03 -12.38 6.95
C ARG A 90 15.35 -13.43 8.03
N GLU A 91 16.49 -14.06 7.93
CA GLU A 91 16.94 -15.11 8.86
C GLU A 91 16.97 -14.61 10.30
N HIS A 92 17.48 -13.40 10.51
CA HIS A 92 17.61 -12.79 11.84
C HIS A 92 16.23 -12.53 12.48
N GLU A 93 15.28 -12.02 11.72
CA GLU A 93 13.91 -11.77 12.21
C GLU A 93 13.21 -13.08 12.55
N VAL A 94 13.34 -14.12 11.72
CA VAL A 94 12.77 -15.46 11.99
C VAL A 94 13.40 -16.09 13.22
N GLU A 95 14.72 -16.05 13.38
CA GLU A 95 15.40 -16.53 14.59
C GLU A 95 14.89 -15.79 15.83
N ARG A 96 14.69 -14.48 15.72
CA ARG A 96 14.15 -13.70 16.82
C ARG A 96 12.71 -14.09 17.16
N VAL A 97 11.87 -14.36 16.15
CA VAL A 97 10.50 -14.89 16.34
C VAL A 97 10.55 -16.24 17.05
N ILE A 98 11.41 -17.16 16.61
CA ILE A 98 11.62 -18.48 17.24
C ILE A 98 12.02 -18.31 18.71
N GLN A 99 13.03 -17.47 18.99
CA GLN A 99 13.45 -17.19 20.36
C GLN A 99 12.33 -16.69 21.25
N VAL A 100 11.51 -15.77 20.74
CA VAL A 100 10.36 -15.21 21.48
C VAL A 100 9.32 -16.30 21.74
N LEU A 101 8.96 -17.11 20.76
CA LEU A 101 7.98 -18.22 20.89
C LEU A 101 8.42 -19.29 21.91
N CYS A 102 9.74 -19.47 22.13
CA CYS A 102 10.31 -20.41 23.11
C CYS A 102 10.35 -19.81 24.53
N ARG A 103 10.02 -18.55 24.75
CA ARG A 103 10.07 -17.91 26.07
C ARG A 103 8.92 -18.38 26.96
N ARG A 104 9.15 -18.39 28.27
CA ARG A 104 8.12 -18.69 29.26
C ARG A 104 7.06 -17.58 29.42
N ARG A 105 7.46 -16.31 29.24
CA ARG A 105 6.60 -15.12 29.33
C ARG A 105 6.94 -14.17 28.18
N LYS A 106 5.99 -13.35 27.77
CA LYS A 106 6.08 -12.50 26.60
C LYS A 106 6.50 -13.32 25.37
N ASN A 107 5.86 -14.46 25.21
CA ASN A 107 6.13 -15.44 24.17
C ASN A 107 5.36 -15.21 22.86
N ASN A 108 4.71 -14.04 22.75
CA ASN A 108 4.00 -13.65 21.53
C ASN A 108 4.82 -12.57 20.80
N PRO A 109 5.45 -12.87 19.66
CA PRO A 109 6.14 -11.88 18.86
C PRO A 109 5.15 -10.94 18.20
N LEU A 110 5.49 -9.65 18.13
CA LEU A 110 4.78 -8.62 17.39
C LEU A 110 5.74 -8.03 16.36
N LEU A 111 5.50 -8.33 15.10
CA LEU A 111 6.26 -7.81 13.97
C LEU A 111 5.80 -6.38 13.69
N VAL A 112 6.70 -5.41 13.84
CA VAL A 112 6.40 -3.99 13.66
C VAL A 112 7.27 -3.45 12.53
N GLY A 113 6.64 -2.92 11.49
CA GLY A 113 7.33 -2.37 10.32
C GLY A 113 6.33 -1.77 9.35
N GLU A 114 6.80 -0.97 8.41
CA GLU A 114 5.94 -0.35 7.40
C GLU A 114 5.21 -1.38 6.53
N ALA A 115 4.17 -0.93 5.81
CA ALA A 115 3.45 -1.80 4.87
C ALA A 115 4.39 -2.25 3.74
N GLY A 116 4.28 -3.52 3.31
CA GLY A 116 5.06 -4.06 2.19
C GLY A 116 6.51 -4.46 2.51
N VAL A 117 6.98 -4.40 3.79
CA VAL A 117 8.36 -4.80 4.14
C VAL A 117 8.55 -6.31 4.32
N GLY A 118 7.48 -7.12 4.17
CA GLY A 118 7.53 -8.58 4.24
C GLY A 118 7.24 -9.19 5.61
N LYS A 119 6.41 -8.56 6.45
CA LYS A 119 6.01 -9.11 7.76
C LYS A 119 5.29 -10.45 7.65
N THR A 120 4.39 -10.60 6.71
CA THR A 120 3.63 -11.85 6.45
C THR A 120 4.57 -12.96 5.99
N ALA A 121 5.56 -12.65 5.14
CA ALA A 121 6.56 -13.59 4.67
C ALA A 121 7.41 -14.20 5.82
N ILE A 122 7.60 -13.48 6.94
CA ILE A 122 8.31 -14.02 8.12
C ILE A 122 7.48 -15.13 8.77
N ALA A 123 6.15 -14.99 8.88
CA ALA A 123 5.30 -16.04 9.43
C ALA A 123 5.22 -17.27 8.49
N GLU A 124 5.16 -17.04 7.20
CA GLU A 124 5.22 -18.07 6.16
C GLU A 124 6.55 -18.82 6.18
N GLY A 125 7.66 -18.07 6.30
CA GLY A 125 9.00 -18.63 6.42
C GLY A 125 9.19 -19.47 7.68
N LEU A 126 8.60 -19.07 8.81
CA LEU A 126 8.57 -19.88 10.03
C LEU A 126 7.83 -21.20 9.80
N ALA A 127 6.64 -21.17 9.18
CA ALA A 127 5.89 -22.38 8.88
C ALA A 127 6.67 -23.35 7.98
N ARG A 128 7.41 -22.82 7.01
CA ARG A 128 8.29 -23.60 6.15
C ARG A 128 9.45 -24.22 6.94
N ARG A 129 10.15 -23.47 7.79
CA ARG A 129 11.24 -23.98 8.65
C ARG A 129 10.74 -25.08 9.61
N ILE A 130 9.54 -24.95 10.14
CA ILE A 130 8.91 -26.00 10.97
C ILE A 130 8.74 -27.28 10.14
N ASN A 131 8.27 -27.18 8.91
CA ASN A 131 8.09 -28.37 8.03
C ASN A 131 9.43 -28.99 7.62
N GLU A 132 10.47 -28.20 7.43
CA GLU A 132 11.82 -28.65 7.09
C GLU A 132 12.59 -29.19 8.32
N GLY A 133 12.03 -29.01 9.52
CA GLY A 133 12.69 -29.44 10.77
C GLY A 133 13.82 -28.51 11.23
N ASP A 134 13.93 -27.31 10.63
CA ASP A 134 14.95 -26.29 10.93
C ASP A 134 14.49 -25.34 12.06
N VAL A 135 14.01 -25.93 13.15
CA VAL A 135 13.58 -25.23 14.37
C VAL A 135 13.94 -26.04 15.61
N PRO A 136 14.02 -25.44 16.80
CA PRO A 136 14.21 -26.17 18.05
C PRO A 136 13.12 -27.22 18.28
N GLU A 137 13.46 -28.33 18.96
CA GLU A 137 12.55 -29.45 19.24
C GLU A 137 11.21 -29.02 19.80
N ILE A 138 11.18 -27.97 20.61
CA ILE A 138 9.97 -27.43 21.23
C ILE A 138 8.95 -26.90 20.19
N LEU A 139 9.39 -26.61 18.95
CA LEU A 139 8.54 -26.08 17.87
C LEU A 139 8.32 -27.04 16.71
N LEU A 140 9.01 -28.21 16.68
CA LEU A 140 8.99 -29.15 15.54
C LEU A 140 7.57 -29.58 15.10
N ASP A 141 6.66 -29.74 16.05
CA ASP A 141 5.28 -30.21 15.76
C ASP A 141 4.26 -29.07 15.72
N HIS A 142 4.71 -27.83 15.78
CA HIS A 142 3.79 -26.70 15.79
C HIS A 142 3.24 -26.43 14.39
N GLN A 143 1.98 -25.95 14.35
CA GLN A 143 1.31 -25.51 13.12
C GLN A 143 0.96 -24.03 13.23
N VAL A 144 1.24 -23.28 12.19
CA VAL A 144 0.95 -21.85 12.10
C VAL A 144 -0.36 -21.66 11.31
N TYR A 145 -1.34 -21.05 11.95
CA TYR A 145 -2.64 -20.72 11.37
C TYR A 145 -2.75 -19.22 11.15
N ALA A 146 -2.85 -18.77 9.91
CA ALA A 146 -3.11 -17.38 9.59
C ALA A 146 -4.60 -17.09 9.68
N LEU A 147 -4.99 -16.10 10.47
CA LEU A 147 -6.38 -15.69 10.63
C LEU A 147 -6.88 -14.98 9.37
N ASP A 148 -7.99 -15.44 8.80
CA ASP A 148 -8.64 -14.80 7.66
C ASP A 148 -9.71 -13.84 8.14
N MET A 149 -9.37 -12.55 8.18
CA MET A 149 -10.29 -11.49 8.58
C MET A 149 -11.47 -11.33 7.61
N GLY A 150 -11.25 -11.57 6.33
CA GLY A 150 -12.29 -11.51 5.31
C GLY A 150 -13.36 -12.59 5.55
N ALA A 151 -12.94 -13.82 5.81
CA ALA A 151 -13.84 -14.94 6.11
C ALA A 151 -14.60 -14.73 7.43
N LEU A 152 -13.93 -14.19 8.46
CA LEU A 152 -14.57 -13.86 9.75
C LEU A 152 -15.68 -12.83 9.62
N LEU A 153 -15.49 -11.83 8.76
CA LEU A 153 -16.43 -10.73 8.56
C LEU A 153 -17.50 -11.04 7.50
N ALA A 154 -17.26 -11.98 6.60
CA ALA A 154 -18.17 -12.30 5.52
C ALA A 154 -19.54 -12.77 6.07
N GLY A 155 -20.62 -12.08 5.66
CA GLY A 155 -21.99 -12.44 6.07
C GLY A 155 -22.37 -12.11 7.51
N THR A 156 -21.51 -11.47 8.30
CA THR A 156 -21.86 -11.00 9.65
C THR A 156 -22.74 -9.75 9.55
N LYS A 157 -23.95 -9.81 10.09
CA LYS A 157 -24.86 -8.67 10.19
C LYS A 157 -24.71 -7.94 11.54
N TYR A 158 -24.29 -8.65 12.55
CA TYR A 158 -24.18 -8.14 13.93
C TYR A 158 -22.79 -8.42 14.50
N ARG A 159 -22.38 -7.58 15.43
CA ARG A 159 -21.12 -7.71 16.18
C ARG A 159 -20.98 -9.08 16.87
N GLY A 160 -22.09 -9.63 17.38
CA GLY A 160 -22.12 -10.92 18.07
C GLY A 160 -21.69 -12.09 17.19
N ASP A 161 -21.98 -12.06 15.89
CA ASP A 161 -21.62 -13.15 14.95
C ASP A 161 -20.09 -13.25 14.81
N PHE A 162 -19.42 -12.12 14.64
CA PHE A 162 -17.97 -12.04 14.59
C PHE A 162 -17.31 -12.53 15.90
N GLU A 163 -17.82 -12.06 17.04
CA GLU A 163 -17.31 -12.44 18.36
C GLU A 163 -17.46 -13.96 18.60
N GLN A 164 -18.58 -14.55 18.18
CA GLN A 164 -18.81 -15.99 18.29
C GLN A 164 -17.86 -16.79 17.41
N ARG A 165 -17.66 -16.39 16.15
CA ARG A 165 -16.73 -17.04 15.22
C ARG A 165 -15.30 -16.98 15.74
N LEU A 166 -14.83 -15.79 16.13
CA LEU A 166 -13.48 -15.62 16.70
C LEU A 166 -13.31 -16.44 17.98
N LYS A 167 -14.31 -16.46 18.87
CA LYS A 167 -14.29 -17.29 20.08
C LYS A 167 -14.20 -18.77 19.79
N ALA A 168 -14.90 -19.25 18.75
CA ALA A 168 -14.83 -20.65 18.31
C ALA A 168 -13.43 -21.02 17.81
N VAL A 169 -12.81 -20.16 16.99
CA VAL A 169 -11.42 -20.32 16.52
C VAL A 169 -10.44 -20.35 17.68
N LEU A 170 -10.53 -19.34 18.60
CA LEU A 170 -9.63 -19.26 19.75
C LEU A 170 -9.76 -20.47 20.68
N LYS A 171 -10.97 -21.00 20.88
CA LYS A 171 -11.19 -22.20 21.67
C LYS A 171 -10.52 -23.41 21.03
N GLN A 172 -10.71 -23.63 19.73
CA GLN A 172 -10.08 -24.75 19.01
C GLN A 172 -8.54 -24.68 19.01
N LEU A 173 -7.98 -23.46 18.91
CA LEU A 173 -6.54 -23.25 19.03
C LEU A 173 -6.03 -23.52 20.46
N ALA A 174 -6.79 -23.15 21.49
CA ALA A 174 -6.43 -23.42 22.87
C ALA A 174 -6.49 -24.91 23.23
N ASP A 175 -7.39 -25.66 22.59
CA ASP A 175 -7.49 -27.14 22.75
C ASP A 175 -6.31 -27.87 22.09
N ASN A 176 -5.57 -27.20 21.16
CA ASN A 176 -4.36 -27.72 20.55
C ASN A 176 -3.12 -26.88 20.93
N PRO A 177 -2.36 -27.29 21.95
CA PRO A 177 -1.21 -26.52 22.46
C PRO A 177 -0.05 -26.35 21.48
N LYS A 178 -0.05 -27.10 20.35
CA LYS A 178 0.93 -26.99 19.27
C LYS A 178 0.48 -26.02 18.17
N SER A 179 -0.54 -25.21 18.40
CA SER A 179 -1.01 -24.21 17.45
C SER A 179 -0.37 -22.85 17.72
N ILE A 180 0.00 -22.16 16.65
CA ILE A 180 0.45 -20.76 16.64
C ILE A 180 -0.53 -19.98 15.76
N LEU A 181 -1.16 -18.94 16.31
CA LEU A 181 -2.04 -18.06 15.55
C LEU A 181 -1.23 -16.90 14.99
N PHE A 182 -1.26 -16.72 13.67
CA PHE A 182 -0.76 -15.51 13.01
C PHE A 182 -1.92 -14.57 12.69
N ILE A 183 -1.79 -13.33 13.11
CA ILE A 183 -2.77 -12.26 12.84
C ILE A 183 -2.04 -11.14 12.12
N ASP A 184 -2.32 -11.01 10.82
CA ASP A 184 -1.86 -9.86 10.07
C ASP A 184 -2.73 -8.64 10.41
N GLU A 185 -2.15 -7.45 10.36
CA GLU A 185 -2.82 -6.21 10.74
C GLU A 185 -3.60 -6.32 12.07
N ILE A 186 -2.97 -6.91 13.10
CA ILE A 186 -3.61 -7.20 14.40
C ILE A 186 -4.30 -5.99 15.03
N HIS A 187 -3.90 -4.78 14.65
CA HIS A 187 -4.53 -3.52 15.08
C HIS A 187 -5.99 -3.41 14.64
N THR A 188 -6.39 -4.05 13.54
CA THR A 188 -7.78 -4.05 13.06
C THR A 188 -8.73 -4.74 14.02
N ILE A 189 -8.23 -5.73 14.76
CA ILE A 189 -8.99 -6.48 15.75
C ILE A 189 -8.99 -5.79 17.13
N ILE A 190 -7.89 -5.12 17.47
CA ILE A 190 -7.63 -4.62 18.83
C ILE A 190 -8.06 -3.16 18.99
N GLY A 191 -7.94 -2.32 17.96
CA GLY A 191 -8.06 -0.87 18.09
C GLY A 191 -9.31 -0.25 17.52
N ALA A 192 -10.11 -0.99 16.85
CA ALA A 192 -11.27 -0.52 16.11
C ALA A 192 -12.43 0.05 16.99
N GLY A 193 -12.34 -0.04 18.31
CA GLY A 193 -13.41 0.38 19.23
C GLY A 193 -13.38 1.84 19.70
N ALA A 194 -12.31 2.59 19.47
CA ALA A 194 -12.12 3.87 20.14
C ALA A 194 -12.49 5.13 19.33
N ALA A 195 -12.56 5.06 17.99
CA ALA A 195 -12.65 6.26 17.15
C ALA A 195 -13.93 6.42 16.32
N SER A 196 -14.76 5.40 16.14
CA SER A 196 -16.03 5.52 15.41
C SER A 196 -17.05 4.51 15.96
N GLY A 197 -18.16 4.99 16.44
CA GLY A 197 -19.21 4.23 17.13
C GLY A 197 -19.77 3.02 16.41
N GLY A 198 -19.01 1.93 16.34
CA GLY A 198 -19.47 0.69 15.73
C GLY A 198 -18.41 -0.35 15.41
N THR A 199 -17.17 -0.16 15.76
CA THR A 199 -16.07 -1.05 15.39
C THR A 199 -15.79 -2.16 16.41
N LEU A 200 -15.37 -3.29 15.87
CA LEU A 200 -15.15 -4.58 16.49
C LEU A 200 -13.99 -4.54 17.52
N ASP A 201 -14.30 -4.54 18.81
CA ASP A 201 -13.26 -4.67 19.85
C ASP A 201 -13.15 -6.12 20.33
N ALA A 202 -12.32 -6.89 19.63
CA ALA A 202 -12.02 -8.26 20.02
C ALA A 202 -10.86 -8.37 21.04
N SER A 203 -10.34 -7.25 21.51
CA SER A 203 -9.27 -7.24 22.50
C SER A 203 -9.68 -7.98 23.80
N ASN A 204 -10.96 -7.88 24.17
CA ASN A 204 -11.52 -8.58 25.34
C ASN A 204 -11.57 -10.10 25.18
N LEU A 205 -11.56 -10.62 23.94
CA LEU A 205 -11.50 -12.06 23.66
C LEU A 205 -10.05 -12.56 23.60
N LEU A 206 -9.14 -11.78 23.01
CA LEU A 206 -7.73 -12.13 22.89
C LEU A 206 -6.97 -12.02 24.21
N LYS A 207 -7.24 -10.98 25.02
CA LYS A 207 -6.54 -10.73 26.29
C LYS A 207 -6.58 -11.93 27.26
N PRO A 208 -7.70 -12.62 27.51
CA PRO A 208 -7.74 -13.82 28.37
C PRO A 208 -6.94 -14.98 27.78
N ALA A 209 -7.09 -15.29 26.49
CA ALA A 209 -6.39 -16.39 25.82
C ALA A 209 -4.87 -16.23 25.86
N LEU A 210 -4.39 -15.00 25.61
CA LEU A 210 -2.96 -14.65 25.71
C LEU A 210 -2.46 -14.62 27.16
N SER A 211 -3.33 -14.33 28.15
CA SER A 211 -2.94 -14.23 29.55
C SER A 211 -2.67 -15.57 30.19
N GLN A 212 -3.46 -16.57 29.83
CA GLN A 212 -3.37 -17.92 30.36
C GLN A 212 -2.21 -18.71 29.77
N GLY A 213 -1.53 -18.15 28.74
CA GLY A 213 -0.46 -18.85 28.01
C GLY A 213 -0.96 -20.04 27.19
N ALA A 214 -2.28 -20.18 27.07
CA ALA A 214 -2.92 -21.26 26.32
C ALA A 214 -2.80 -21.08 24.80
N LEU A 215 -2.51 -19.87 24.33
CA LEU A 215 -2.38 -19.52 22.93
C LEU A 215 -1.03 -18.85 22.67
N LYS A 216 -0.30 -19.32 21.67
CA LYS A 216 0.84 -18.61 21.08
C LYS A 216 0.33 -17.79 19.89
N CYS A 217 0.69 -16.51 19.85
CA CYS A 217 0.22 -15.60 18.81
C CYS A 217 1.39 -14.80 18.22
N ILE A 218 1.44 -14.72 16.90
CA ILE A 218 2.31 -13.80 16.15
C ILE A 218 1.41 -12.71 15.61
N GLY A 219 1.68 -11.45 15.95
CA GLY A 219 0.98 -10.30 15.38
C GLY A 219 1.86 -9.55 14.40
N ALA A 220 1.25 -8.93 13.40
CA ALA A 220 1.92 -7.97 12.52
C ALA A 220 1.16 -6.63 12.54
N THR A 221 1.88 -5.51 12.54
CA THR A 221 1.32 -4.15 12.55
C THR A 221 2.33 -3.14 12.00
N THR A 222 1.89 -1.91 11.76
CA THR A 222 2.79 -0.82 11.37
C THR A 222 3.29 -0.04 12.58
N TYR A 223 4.28 0.84 12.39
CA TYR A 223 4.80 1.69 13.47
C TYR A 223 3.75 2.67 14.01
N THR A 224 2.89 3.16 13.13
CA THR A 224 1.86 4.14 13.49
C THR A 224 0.81 3.51 14.40
N GLU A 225 0.25 2.38 14.03
CA GLU A 225 -0.76 1.65 14.81
C GLU A 225 -0.16 1.05 16.09
N TYR A 226 1.11 0.63 16.06
CA TYR A 226 1.81 0.18 17.26
C TYR A 226 1.82 1.28 18.33
N ARG A 227 2.20 2.51 17.98
CA ARG A 227 2.19 3.66 18.91
C ARG A 227 0.79 4.03 19.37
N GLN A 228 -0.20 3.98 18.47
CA GLN A 228 -1.57 4.40 18.78
C GLN A 228 -2.29 3.41 19.69
N ILE A 229 -2.03 2.12 19.56
CA ILE A 229 -2.81 1.04 20.19
C ILE A 229 -1.99 0.30 21.24
N PHE A 230 -0.86 -0.30 20.85
CA PHE A 230 -0.10 -1.19 21.73
C PHE A 230 0.66 -0.46 22.83
N GLU A 231 1.22 0.72 22.57
CA GLU A 231 1.91 1.50 23.61
C GLU A 231 0.94 2.03 24.67
N LYS A 232 -0.29 2.32 24.28
CA LYS A 232 -1.33 2.80 25.18
C LYS A 232 -1.98 1.68 25.99
N ASP A 233 -2.04 0.46 25.47
CA ASP A 233 -2.60 -0.70 26.17
C ASP A 233 -1.51 -1.50 26.89
N HIS A 234 -1.29 -1.18 28.17
CA HIS A 234 -0.32 -1.88 29.01
C HIS A 234 -0.60 -3.38 29.18
N ALA A 235 -1.84 -3.84 28.98
CA ALA A 235 -2.17 -5.26 29.11
C ALA A 235 -1.67 -6.04 27.89
N LEU A 236 -1.73 -5.47 26.71
CA LEU A 236 -1.20 -6.06 25.48
C LEU A 236 0.33 -5.93 25.40
N SER A 237 0.89 -4.77 25.71
CA SER A 237 2.33 -4.52 25.65
C SER A 237 3.16 -5.45 26.56
N ARG A 238 2.56 -5.91 27.67
CA ARG A 238 3.19 -6.89 28.58
C ARG A 238 3.18 -8.32 28.05
N ARG A 239 2.35 -8.63 27.05
CA ARG A 239 2.18 -9.98 26.48
C ARG A 239 2.88 -10.17 25.16
N PHE A 240 3.05 -9.09 24.41
CA PHE A 240 3.77 -9.10 23.15
C PHE A 240 5.22 -8.65 23.29
N GLN A 241 6.11 -9.25 22.53
CA GLN A 241 7.46 -8.80 22.36
C GLN A 241 7.61 -8.16 20.98
N LYS A 242 7.87 -6.87 20.95
CA LYS A 242 8.16 -6.13 19.71
C LYS A 242 9.40 -6.69 19.01
N ILE A 243 9.28 -6.90 17.71
CA ILE A 243 10.35 -7.22 16.79
C ILE A 243 10.24 -6.22 15.63
N ASP A 244 11.27 -5.38 15.46
CA ASP A 244 11.29 -4.42 14.37
C ASP A 244 11.63 -5.14 13.06
N VAL A 245 10.87 -4.84 12.00
CA VAL A 245 11.06 -5.33 10.64
C VAL A 245 11.36 -4.14 9.74
N PRO A 246 12.65 -3.80 9.56
CA PRO A 246 13.05 -2.66 8.75
C PRO A 246 12.80 -2.91 7.25
N GLU A 247 12.71 -1.83 6.48
CA GLU A 247 12.75 -1.90 5.02
C GLU A 247 14.09 -2.49 4.57
N PRO A 248 14.10 -3.52 3.68
CA PRO A 248 15.34 -4.09 3.20
C PRO A 248 16.09 -3.10 2.31
N SER A 249 17.41 -3.22 2.29
CA SER A 249 18.25 -2.47 1.37
C SER A 249 18.00 -2.88 -0.09
N VAL A 250 18.47 -2.05 -1.02
CA VAL A 250 18.39 -2.39 -2.46
C VAL A 250 19.11 -3.71 -2.77
N ALA A 251 20.26 -3.95 -2.14
CA ALA A 251 21.03 -5.19 -2.33
C ALA A 251 20.24 -6.42 -1.85
N GLU A 252 19.67 -6.38 -0.65
CA GLU A 252 18.81 -7.44 -0.12
C GLU A 252 17.56 -7.64 -1.00
N THR A 253 16.97 -6.56 -1.49
CA THR A 253 15.82 -6.63 -2.41
C THR A 253 16.19 -7.33 -3.72
N ILE A 254 17.37 -7.10 -4.28
CA ILE A 254 17.85 -7.81 -5.47
C ILE A 254 17.91 -9.32 -5.20
N GLU A 255 18.40 -9.74 -4.04
CA GLU A 255 18.45 -11.18 -3.68
C GLU A 255 17.05 -11.76 -3.49
N ILE A 256 16.13 -11.01 -2.88
CA ILE A 256 14.72 -11.39 -2.76
C ILE A 256 14.10 -11.60 -4.15
N LEU A 257 14.28 -10.65 -5.06
CA LEU A 257 13.76 -10.75 -6.42
C LEU A 257 14.37 -11.93 -7.18
N LYS A 258 15.67 -12.21 -7.00
CA LYS A 258 16.32 -13.40 -7.60
C LYS A 258 15.69 -14.71 -7.13
N GLY A 259 15.35 -14.80 -5.87
CA GLY A 259 14.72 -16.01 -5.33
C GLY A 259 13.27 -16.18 -5.77
N LEU A 260 12.53 -15.08 -5.95
CA LEU A 260 11.15 -15.10 -6.43
C LEU A 260 11.06 -15.24 -7.96
N LYS A 261 12.12 -14.94 -8.69
CA LYS A 261 12.18 -14.90 -10.14
C LYS A 261 11.54 -16.11 -10.82
N SER A 262 11.86 -17.32 -10.39
CA SER A 262 11.38 -18.55 -11.02
C SER A 262 9.86 -18.68 -10.99
N ARG A 263 9.21 -18.21 -9.94
CA ARG A 263 7.75 -18.22 -9.79
C ARG A 263 7.07 -17.23 -10.74
N PHE A 264 7.59 -16.02 -10.82
CA PHE A 264 7.08 -15.01 -11.78
C PHE A 264 7.33 -15.45 -13.23
N GLU A 265 8.47 -16.08 -13.53
CA GLU A 265 8.76 -16.65 -14.85
C GLU A 265 7.74 -17.72 -15.23
N GLN A 266 7.40 -18.64 -14.32
CA GLN A 266 6.39 -19.67 -14.53
C GLN A 266 4.99 -19.07 -14.70
N HIS A 267 4.63 -18.12 -13.84
CA HIS A 267 3.31 -17.48 -13.89
C HIS A 267 3.06 -16.71 -15.19
N HIS A 268 4.05 -15.92 -15.65
CA HIS A 268 3.91 -15.08 -16.84
C HIS A 268 4.34 -15.76 -18.14
N GLY A 269 5.10 -16.87 -18.08
CA GLY A 269 5.63 -17.54 -19.25
C GLY A 269 6.76 -16.76 -19.93
N VAL A 270 7.48 -15.93 -19.18
CA VAL A 270 8.60 -15.09 -19.64
C VAL A 270 9.86 -15.39 -18.83
N LYS A 271 11.00 -14.87 -19.25
CA LYS A 271 12.26 -14.91 -18.50
C LYS A 271 12.70 -13.50 -18.15
N TYR A 272 13.23 -13.30 -16.94
CA TYR A 272 13.82 -12.02 -16.54
C TYR A 272 15.33 -12.08 -16.66
N SER A 273 15.93 -11.10 -17.33
CA SER A 273 17.39 -10.96 -17.35
C SER A 273 17.92 -10.52 -15.97
N PRO A 274 19.16 -10.85 -15.61
CA PRO A 274 19.76 -10.36 -14.35
C PRO A 274 19.74 -8.82 -14.25
N ALA A 275 19.95 -8.13 -15.39
CA ALA A 275 19.88 -6.68 -15.46
C ALA A 275 18.46 -6.13 -15.18
N ALA A 276 17.41 -6.85 -15.59
CA ALA A 276 16.03 -6.47 -15.30
C ALA A 276 15.75 -6.53 -13.81
N ILE A 277 16.18 -7.60 -13.12
CA ILE A 277 16.01 -7.79 -11.67
C ILE A 277 16.72 -6.68 -10.88
N THR A 278 18.00 -6.41 -11.22
CA THR A 278 18.76 -5.33 -10.56
C THR A 278 18.12 -3.98 -10.81
N SER A 279 17.72 -3.67 -12.05
CA SER A 279 17.07 -2.41 -12.38
C SER A 279 15.71 -2.27 -11.71
N ALA A 280 14.93 -3.33 -11.54
CA ALA A 280 13.65 -3.27 -10.84
C ALA A 280 13.82 -2.80 -9.39
N ALA A 281 14.79 -3.34 -8.66
CA ALA A 281 15.08 -2.92 -7.29
C ALA A 281 15.61 -1.49 -7.21
N GLU A 282 16.61 -1.15 -8.03
CA GLU A 282 17.23 0.19 -8.03
C GLU A 282 16.26 1.30 -8.44
N LEU A 283 15.50 1.06 -9.50
CA LEU A 283 14.57 2.06 -10.03
C LEU A 283 13.33 2.18 -9.15
N ALA A 284 12.82 1.07 -8.59
CA ALA A 284 11.73 1.13 -7.62
C ALA A 284 12.14 1.89 -6.36
N ALA A 285 13.34 1.67 -5.83
CA ALA A 285 13.88 2.40 -4.69
C ALA A 285 13.97 3.90 -4.96
N ARG A 286 14.41 4.26 -6.18
CA ARG A 286 14.68 5.66 -6.58
C ARG A 286 13.42 6.44 -6.95
N TYR A 287 12.46 5.79 -7.60
CA TYR A 287 11.37 6.49 -8.28
C TYR A 287 9.98 6.22 -7.68
N ILE A 288 9.78 5.13 -6.95
CA ILE A 288 8.51 4.81 -6.30
C ILE A 288 8.64 5.10 -4.80
N ASN A 289 8.11 6.24 -4.35
CA ASN A 289 8.31 6.75 -2.99
C ASN A 289 7.10 6.55 -2.06
N ASP A 290 5.96 6.17 -2.59
CA ASP A 290 4.71 5.95 -1.87
C ASP A 290 4.60 4.56 -1.23
N ARG A 291 5.54 3.66 -1.53
CA ARG A 291 5.60 2.28 -1.04
C ARG A 291 7.02 1.91 -0.60
N HIS A 292 7.14 0.79 0.11
CA HIS A 292 8.41 0.29 0.63
C HIS A 292 8.93 -0.92 -0.13
N LEU A 293 10.24 -1.13 -0.08
CA LEU A 293 10.87 -2.37 -0.54
C LEU A 293 10.53 -3.52 0.43
N PRO A 294 10.44 -4.77 -0.02
CA PRO A 294 10.61 -5.23 -1.41
C PRO A 294 9.34 -5.12 -2.26
N ASP A 295 8.17 -4.84 -1.68
CA ASP A 295 6.85 -4.91 -2.31
C ASP A 295 6.78 -4.13 -3.63
N LYS A 296 7.19 -2.85 -3.62
CA LYS A 296 7.22 -2.01 -4.82
C LYS A 296 8.12 -2.56 -5.94
N ALA A 297 9.18 -3.28 -5.62
CA ALA A 297 10.06 -3.89 -6.62
C ALA A 297 9.50 -5.23 -7.14
N ILE A 298 8.78 -5.95 -6.30
CA ILE A 298 8.01 -7.14 -6.66
C ILE A 298 6.91 -6.75 -7.65
N ASP A 299 6.14 -5.70 -7.35
CA ASP A 299 5.11 -5.18 -8.26
C ASP A 299 5.67 -4.81 -9.64
N VAL A 300 6.85 -4.20 -9.68
CA VAL A 300 7.50 -3.84 -10.95
C VAL A 300 7.78 -5.08 -11.81
N ILE A 301 8.32 -6.16 -11.24
CA ILE A 301 8.58 -7.38 -12.03
C ILE A 301 7.29 -8.11 -12.41
N ASP A 302 6.30 -8.11 -11.53
CA ASP A 302 4.99 -8.71 -11.80
C ASP A 302 4.27 -7.97 -12.93
N GLU A 303 4.20 -6.62 -12.86
CA GLU A 303 3.58 -5.80 -13.90
C GLU A 303 4.36 -5.89 -15.23
N ALA A 304 5.69 -5.99 -15.20
CA ALA A 304 6.50 -6.19 -16.39
C ALA A 304 6.17 -7.53 -17.09
N GLY A 305 5.97 -8.59 -16.31
CA GLY A 305 5.52 -9.89 -16.83
C GLY A 305 4.09 -9.83 -17.39
N ALA A 306 3.17 -9.23 -16.64
CA ALA A 306 1.78 -9.07 -17.04
C ALA A 306 1.63 -8.25 -18.33
N ALA A 307 2.41 -7.18 -18.47
CA ALA A 307 2.40 -6.32 -19.66
C ALA A 307 2.71 -7.12 -20.95
N GLN A 308 3.59 -8.13 -20.89
CA GLN A 308 3.89 -8.97 -22.05
C GLN A 308 2.69 -9.83 -22.46
N LYS A 309 1.87 -10.30 -21.51
CA LYS A 309 0.67 -11.10 -21.82
C LYS A 309 -0.41 -10.33 -22.59
N ILE A 310 -0.49 -9.01 -22.36
CA ILE A 310 -1.49 -8.14 -22.98
C ILE A 310 -1.10 -7.78 -24.42
N LEU A 311 0.18 -7.83 -24.75
CA LEU A 311 0.66 -7.51 -26.10
C LEU A 311 0.24 -8.58 -27.13
N PRO A 312 0.00 -8.20 -28.42
CA PRO A 312 -0.19 -9.17 -29.50
C PRO A 312 1.00 -10.14 -29.59
N LYS A 313 0.73 -11.41 -29.88
CA LYS A 313 1.77 -12.48 -29.95
C LYS A 313 3.02 -12.11 -30.75
N SER A 314 2.84 -11.30 -31.81
CA SER A 314 3.95 -10.80 -32.66
C SER A 314 4.87 -9.80 -31.97
N ARG A 315 4.42 -9.16 -30.89
CA ARG A 315 5.19 -8.14 -30.12
C ARG A 315 5.60 -8.64 -28.74
N GLN A 316 5.15 -9.83 -28.33
CA GLN A 316 5.53 -10.41 -27.03
C GLN A 316 7.02 -10.77 -27.02
N LYS A 317 7.71 -10.30 -26.00
CA LYS A 317 9.11 -10.67 -25.74
C LYS A 317 9.15 -11.85 -24.78
N LYS A 318 9.94 -12.86 -25.08
CA LYS A 318 10.18 -14.01 -24.18
C LYS A 318 11.14 -13.67 -23.04
N VAL A 319 11.95 -12.64 -23.20
CA VAL A 319 12.92 -12.19 -22.21
C VAL A 319 12.67 -10.71 -21.92
N ILE A 320 12.42 -10.43 -20.65
CA ILE A 320 12.27 -9.07 -20.13
C ILE A 320 13.66 -8.54 -19.78
N GLY A 321 14.03 -7.43 -20.40
CA GLY A 321 15.28 -6.74 -20.16
C GLY A 321 15.08 -5.48 -19.30
N LYS A 322 16.16 -4.69 -19.22
CA LYS A 322 16.17 -3.43 -18.47
C LYS A 322 15.15 -2.42 -19.04
N GLY A 323 15.03 -2.33 -20.38
CA GLY A 323 14.14 -1.35 -21.02
C GLY A 323 12.66 -1.55 -20.69
N GLU A 324 12.18 -2.80 -20.62
CA GLU A 324 10.81 -3.12 -20.24
C GLU A 324 10.54 -2.73 -18.78
N VAL A 325 11.50 -2.96 -17.90
CA VAL A 325 11.42 -2.55 -16.50
C VAL A 325 11.39 -1.02 -16.36
N GLU A 326 12.23 -0.31 -17.12
CA GLU A 326 12.25 1.15 -17.15
C GLU A 326 10.89 1.73 -17.59
N GLU A 327 10.26 1.14 -18.61
CA GLU A 327 8.92 1.55 -19.06
C GLU A 327 7.84 1.35 -17.97
N ILE A 328 7.89 0.22 -17.26
CA ILE A 328 6.94 -0.07 -16.18
C ILE A 328 7.15 0.88 -15.00
N VAL A 329 8.39 1.07 -14.57
CA VAL A 329 8.68 2.03 -13.48
C VAL A 329 8.23 3.44 -13.87
N ALA A 330 8.48 3.87 -15.11
CA ALA A 330 8.03 5.16 -15.61
C ALA A 330 6.50 5.31 -15.50
N LYS A 331 5.77 4.25 -15.84
CA LYS A 331 4.31 4.22 -15.78
C LYS A 331 3.77 4.24 -14.35
N ILE A 332 4.33 3.41 -13.46
CA ILE A 332 3.94 3.36 -12.04
C ILE A 332 4.24 4.69 -11.35
N ALA A 333 5.47 5.20 -11.52
CA ALA A 333 5.92 6.45 -10.91
C ALA A 333 5.38 7.71 -11.61
N ARG A 334 4.62 7.55 -12.71
CA ARG A 334 4.08 8.65 -13.53
C ARG A 334 5.14 9.62 -14.04
N ILE A 335 6.27 9.06 -14.51
CA ILE A 335 7.40 9.81 -15.05
C ILE A 335 7.48 9.57 -16.56
N PRO A 336 7.93 10.54 -17.35
CA PRO A 336 8.27 10.28 -18.73
C PRO A 336 9.30 9.15 -18.85
N ALA A 337 9.05 8.16 -19.70
CA ALA A 337 9.93 7.00 -19.87
C ALA A 337 11.37 7.40 -20.22
N LYS A 338 11.55 8.53 -20.93
CA LYS A 338 12.86 9.10 -21.26
C LYS A 338 13.69 9.45 -20.02
N ASN A 339 13.07 9.80 -18.88
CA ASN A 339 13.77 10.20 -17.66
C ASN A 339 14.24 9.00 -16.82
N VAL A 340 13.75 7.80 -17.10
CA VAL A 340 14.15 6.56 -16.42
C VAL A 340 15.24 5.83 -17.22
N SER A 341 15.29 6.06 -18.54
CA SER A 341 16.22 5.42 -19.45
C SER A 341 17.59 6.10 -19.51
N SER A 342 18.59 5.42 -20.09
CA SER A 342 19.92 5.96 -20.37
C SER A 342 19.91 7.19 -21.32
N ASP A 343 18.78 7.49 -21.97
CA ASP A 343 18.56 8.68 -22.79
C ASP A 343 18.48 9.98 -21.98
N ASP A 344 18.22 9.92 -20.67
CA ASP A 344 18.25 11.11 -19.81
C ASP A 344 19.59 11.87 -19.85
N ARG A 345 20.70 11.13 -20.00
CA ARG A 345 22.03 11.75 -20.19
C ARG A 345 22.11 12.58 -21.48
N ASN A 346 21.50 12.11 -22.56
CA ASN A 346 21.53 12.83 -23.86
C ASN A 346 20.61 14.05 -23.80
N ALA A 347 19.42 13.92 -23.19
CA ALA A 347 18.51 15.05 -22.96
C ALA A 347 19.17 16.16 -22.12
N LEU A 348 19.87 15.80 -21.06
CA LEU A 348 20.58 16.74 -20.21
C LEU A 348 21.80 17.40 -20.92
N ARG A 349 22.42 16.71 -21.89
CA ARG A 349 23.54 17.27 -22.68
C ARG A 349 23.09 18.37 -23.63
N THR A 350 21.89 18.26 -24.17
CA THR A 350 21.38 19.25 -25.16
C THR A 350 20.47 20.31 -24.51
N LEU A 351 20.13 20.17 -23.22
CA LEU A 351 19.16 21.00 -22.51
C LEU A 351 19.46 22.50 -22.61
N ASP A 352 20.72 22.90 -22.48
CA ASP A 352 21.15 24.29 -22.59
C ASP A 352 20.90 24.85 -24.00
N ARG A 353 21.28 24.11 -25.05
CA ARG A 353 21.05 24.48 -26.43
C ARG A 353 19.54 24.56 -26.73
N ASP A 354 18.80 23.58 -26.30
CA ASP A 354 17.37 23.49 -26.57
C ASP A 354 16.58 24.62 -25.89
N LEU A 355 16.95 25.00 -24.64
CA LEU A 355 16.42 26.16 -23.97
C LEU A 355 16.80 27.48 -24.64
N LYS A 356 18.05 27.67 -25.02
CA LYS A 356 18.52 28.90 -25.68
C LYS A 356 17.94 29.10 -27.08
N ASN A 357 17.51 28.02 -27.73
CA ASN A 357 16.82 28.10 -29.02
C ASN A 357 15.40 28.68 -28.93
N VAL A 358 14.80 28.64 -27.72
CA VAL A 358 13.41 29.07 -27.51
C VAL A 358 13.31 30.30 -26.64
N VAL A 359 14.22 30.47 -25.69
CA VAL A 359 14.27 31.64 -24.78
C VAL A 359 15.49 32.48 -25.12
N PHE A 360 15.28 33.65 -25.70
CA PHE A 360 16.34 34.54 -26.14
C PHE A 360 16.76 35.54 -25.07
N GLY A 361 18.05 35.83 -25.01
CA GLY A 361 18.60 36.90 -24.15
C GLY A 361 18.70 36.55 -22.67
N GLN A 362 18.55 35.27 -22.30
CA GLN A 362 18.63 34.80 -20.91
C GLN A 362 19.73 33.74 -20.73
N ASP A 363 20.76 33.77 -21.56
CA ASP A 363 21.83 32.78 -21.59
C ASP A 363 22.49 32.54 -20.24
N PRO A 364 22.88 33.58 -19.45
CA PRO A 364 23.52 33.36 -18.15
C PRO A 364 22.60 32.64 -17.15
N ALA A 365 21.30 32.96 -17.14
CA ALA A 365 20.33 32.32 -16.28
C ALA A 365 20.11 30.87 -16.67
N ILE A 366 20.02 30.57 -17.97
CA ILE A 366 19.87 29.22 -18.51
C ILE A 366 21.11 28.39 -18.19
N ASP A 367 22.32 28.93 -18.36
CA ASP A 367 23.57 28.22 -18.06
C ASP A 367 23.67 27.85 -16.59
N ALA A 368 23.35 28.77 -15.68
CA ALA A 368 23.32 28.51 -14.23
C ALA A 368 22.27 27.45 -13.85
N LEU A 369 21.06 27.54 -14.42
CA LEU A 369 19.97 26.59 -14.21
C LEU A 369 20.35 25.18 -14.66
N VAL A 370 20.85 25.05 -15.89
CA VAL A 370 21.23 23.75 -16.48
C VAL A 370 22.42 23.13 -15.74
N ALA A 371 23.42 23.94 -15.35
CA ALA A 371 24.57 23.46 -14.58
C ALA A 371 24.12 22.86 -13.24
N ALA A 372 23.21 23.53 -12.51
CA ALA A 372 22.69 23.04 -11.24
C ALA A 372 21.85 21.76 -11.42
N ILE A 373 21.00 21.67 -12.45
CA ILE A 373 20.22 20.48 -12.76
C ILE A 373 21.15 19.31 -13.12
N ARG A 374 22.17 19.53 -13.95
CA ARG A 374 23.17 18.51 -14.31
C ARG A 374 23.90 17.99 -13.06
N MET A 375 24.31 18.88 -12.15
CA MET A 375 24.98 18.52 -10.91
C MET A 375 24.07 17.68 -10.00
N ALA A 376 22.83 18.09 -9.79
CA ALA A 376 21.88 17.33 -8.98
C ALA A 376 21.59 15.93 -9.54
N ARG A 377 21.41 15.82 -10.86
CA ARG A 377 21.13 14.52 -11.51
C ARG A 377 22.37 13.63 -11.69
N SER A 378 23.58 14.15 -11.58
CA SER A 378 24.81 13.35 -11.59
C SER A 378 25.05 12.56 -10.29
N GLY A 379 24.20 12.73 -9.27
CA GLY A 379 24.35 12.09 -7.96
C GLY A 379 25.29 12.82 -7.01
N LEU A 380 25.80 14.00 -7.39
CA LEU A 380 26.64 14.86 -6.53
C LEU A 380 25.81 15.75 -5.59
N GLY A 381 24.50 15.85 -5.84
CA GLY A 381 23.56 16.58 -5.00
C GLY A 381 23.17 15.83 -3.72
N ASN A 382 22.60 16.53 -2.76
CA ASN A 382 22.05 15.90 -1.55
C ASN A 382 20.73 15.15 -1.93
N PRO A 383 20.66 13.83 -1.77
CA PRO A 383 19.47 13.06 -2.16
C PRO A 383 18.22 13.36 -1.32
N ALA A 384 18.38 14.06 -0.19
CA ALA A 384 17.27 14.45 0.67
C ALA A 384 16.63 15.79 0.29
N LYS A 385 17.21 16.52 -0.68
CA LYS A 385 16.73 17.85 -1.09
C LYS A 385 16.11 17.82 -2.48
N PRO A 386 15.30 18.84 -2.86
CA PRO A 386 14.82 19.01 -4.24
C PRO A 386 15.96 19.06 -5.26
N ILE A 387 15.67 18.79 -6.54
CA ILE A 387 16.66 18.85 -7.63
C ILE A 387 17.36 20.21 -7.67
N GLY A 388 16.61 21.29 -7.47
CA GLY A 388 17.14 22.63 -7.38
C GLY A 388 16.07 23.63 -6.97
N ASN A 389 16.51 24.68 -6.28
CA ASN A 389 15.65 25.79 -5.86
C ASN A 389 16.22 27.06 -6.47
N PHE A 390 15.46 27.72 -7.34
CA PHE A 390 15.90 28.86 -8.13
C PHE A 390 15.02 30.07 -7.87
N LEU A 391 15.64 31.21 -7.64
CA LEU A 391 14.96 32.50 -7.57
C LEU A 391 15.32 33.32 -8.82
N PHE A 392 14.34 33.57 -9.67
CA PHE A 392 14.50 34.42 -10.85
C PHE A 392 14.11 35.85 -10.53
N SER A 393 15.10 36.70 -10.33
CA SER A 393 14.92 38.12 -10.06
C SER A 393 15.11 38.95 -11.32
N GLY A 394 14.22 39.90 -11.58
CA GLY A 394 14.30 40.82 -12.71
C GLY A 394 12.96 41.49 -13.01
N PRO A 395 12.94 42.52 -13.90
CA PRO A 395 11.72 43.25 -14.25
C PRO A 395 10.66 42.38 -14.90
N THR A 396 9.43 42.89 -14.93
CA THR A 396 8.30 42.17 -15.60
C THR A 396 8.54 42.09 -17.09
N GLY A 397 8.13 40.96 -17.69
CA GLY A 397 8.21 40.76 -19.16
C GLY A 397 9.53 40.25 -19.71
N VAL A 398 10.57 40.02 -18.87
CA VAL A 398 11.88 39.53 -19.34
C VAL A 398 11.92 38.00 -19.58
N GLY A 399 10.83 37.30 -19.39
CA GLY A 399 10.73 35.85 -19.72
C GLY A 399 10.96 34.88 -18.56
N LYS A 400 10.91 35.33 -17.26
CA LYS A 400 11.10 34.46 -16.10
C LYS A 400 10.16 33.23 -16.09
N THR A 401 8.88 33.47 -16.28
CA THR A 401 7.84 32.39 -16.36
C THR A 401 8.04 31.51 -17.58
N GLU A 402 8.47 32.11 -18.71
CA GLU A 402 8.70 31.33 -19.95
C GLU A 402 9.88 30.36 -19.82
N VAL A 403 10.97 30.75 -19.13
CA VAL A 403 12.09 29.83 -18.84
C VAL A 403 11.59 28.59 -18.08
N ALA A 404 10.76 28.77 -17.05
CA ALA A 404 10.19 27.66 -16.26
C ALA A 404 9.31 26.73 -17.11
N LYS A 405 8.49 27.32 -17.99
CA LYS A 405 7.61 26.57 -18.90
C LYS A 405 8.39 25.78 -19.93
N GLN A 406 9.38 26.39 -20.56
CA GLN A 406 10.23 25.73 -21.53
C GLN A 406 11.14 24.67 -20.89
N LEU A 407 11.59 24.88 -19.65
CA LEU A 407 12.31 23.87 -18.88
C LEU A 407 11.45 22.62 -18.68
N ALA A 408 10.21 22.78 -18.23
CA ALA A 408 9.28 21.67 -18.07
C ALA A 408 9.05 20.91 -19.37
N TYR A 409 8.87 21.64 -20.47
CA TYR A 409 8.71 21.07 -21.81
C TYR A 409 9.95 20.28 -22.28
N CYS A 410 11.15 20.85 -22.16
CA CYS A 410 12.40 20.20 -22.56
C CYS A 410 12.71 18.97 -21.70
N LEU A 411 12.39 19.01 -20.40
CA LEU A 411 12.53 17.86 -19.52
C LEU A 411 11.40 16.82 -19.70
N GLY A 412 10.32 17.18 -20.41
CA GLY A 412 9.13 16.31 -20.57
C GLY A 412 8.38 16.05 -19.28
N VAL A 413 8.40 17.01 -18.33
CA VAL A 413 7.71 16.91 -17.04
C VAL A 413 6.59 17.93 -16.95
N GLU A 414 5.66 17.73 -15.99
CA GLU A 414 4.54 18.65 -15.77
C GLU A 414 5.02 19.97 -15.16
N LEU A 415 4.40 21.08 -15.60
CA LEU A 415 4.56 22.39 -14.97
C LEU A 415 3.41 22.62 -13.97
N ILE A 416 3.72 22.64 -12.70
CA ILE A 416 2.81 23.01 -11.63
C ILE A 416 3.02 24.51 -11.34
N ARG A 417 2.01 25.33 -11.61
CA ARG A 417 2.09 26.77 -11.39
C ARG A 417 1.13 27.21 -10.30
N PHE A 418 1.64 27.97 -9.34
CA PHE A 418 0.85 28.70 -8.35
C PHE A 418 1.17 30.19 -8.46
N ASP A 419 0.15 31.01 -8.63
CA ASP A 419 0.24 32.45 -8.59
C ASP A 419 0.12 32.89 -7.13
N MET A 420 1.19 33.46 -6.58
CA MET A 420 1.24 33.82 -5.16
C MET A 420 0.38 35.02 -4.83
N SER A 421 -0.10 35.76 -5.82
CA SER A 421 -1.10 36.82 -5.60
C SER A 421 -2.43 36.30 -5.05
N GLU A 422 -2.77 35.02 -5.30
CA GLU A 422 -3.94 34.36 -4.73
C GLU A 422 -3.75 33.91 -3.27
N TYR A 423 -2.50 33.96 -2.76
CA TYR A 423 -2.10 33.50 -1.43
C TYR A 423 -1.54 34.58 -0.54
N MET A 424 -2.02 35.83 -0.71
CA MET A 424 -1.63 36.98 0.11
C MET A 424 -2.17 36.92 1.53
N GLU A 425 -3.32 36.28 1.72
CA GLU A 425 -4.01 36.24 3.00
C GLU A 425 -3.78 34.92 3.75
N ARG A 426 -3.76 34.98 5.09
CA ARG A 426 -3.48 33.83 5.95
C ARG A 426 -4.41 32.63 5.70
N HIS A 427 -5.69 32.88 5.41
CA HIS A 427 -6.62 31.77 5.12
C HIS A 427 -6.33 31.12 3.77
N ALA A 428 -5.71 31.79 2.82
CA ALA A 428 -5.32 31.23 1.55
C ALA A 428 -4.13 30.26 1.71
N VAL A 429 -3.27 30.45 2.70
CA VAL A 429 -2.18 29.50 3.05
C VAL A 429 -2.76 28.13 3.41
N SER A 430 -3.90 28.10 4.12
CA SER A 430 -4.57 26.84 4.46
C SER A 430 -5.07 26.08 3.23
N ARG A 431 -5.37 26.74 2.11
CA ARG A 431 -5.69 26.04 0.85
C ARG A 431 -4.47 25.39 0.22
N LEU A 432 -3.28 26.01 0.42
CA LEU A 432 -2.05 25.49 -0.16
C LEU A 432 -1.54 24.23 0.57
N ILE A 433 -1.65 24.19 1.90
CA ILE A 433 -1.10 23.12 2.76
C ILE A 433 -2.17 22.32 3.54
N GLY A 434 -3.46 22.55 3.27
CA GLY A 434 -4.58 21.94 3.99
C GLY A 434 -5.04 22.76 5.20
N ALA A 435 -6.32 22.68 5.54
CA ALA A 435 -6.89 23.34 6.71
C ALA A 435 -6.54 22.58 8.00
N PRO A 436 -6.28 23.26 9.14
CA PRO A 436 -6.11 22.59 10.42
C PRO A 436 -7.38 21.85 10.87
N PRO A 437 -7.26 20.80 11.73
CA PRO A 437 -8.40 20.11 12.30
C PRO A 437 -9.40 21.07 12.95
N GLY A 438 -10.69 20.90 12.64
CA GLY A 438 -11.77 21.74 13.17
C GLY A 438 -12.16 22.94 12.32
N TYR A 439 -11.47 23.20 11.20
CA TYR A 439 -11.85 24.24 10.24
C TYR A 439 -12.63 23.65 9.06
N VAL A 440 -13.47 24.50 8.43
CA VAL A 440 -14.22 24.12 7.20
C VAL A 440 -13.22 23.79 6.09
N GLY A 441 -13.40 22.62 5.47
CA GLY A 441 -12.47 22.12 4.43
C GLY A 441 -11.29 21.29 4.93
N PHE A 442 -11.27 20.87 6.20
CA PHE A 442 -10.24 19.98 6.75
C PHE A 442 -10.08 18.67 5.95
N ASP A 443 -11.18 18.10 5.42
CA ASP A 443 -11.13 16.88 4.61
C ASP A 443 -10.47 17.07 3.23
N GLN A 444 -10.27 18.32 2.81
CA GLN A 444 -9.58 18.64 1.56
C GLN A 444 -8.08 18.75 1.84
N GLY A 445 -7.28 17.96 1.12
CA GLY A 445 -5.81 18.03 1.18
C GLY A 445 -5.29 19.40 0.72
N GLY A 446 -4.03 19.70 1.02
CA GLY A 446 -3.38 20.90 0.52
C GLY A 446 -3.19 20.84 -1.00
N GLN A 447 -3.51 21.93 -1.70
CA GLN A 447 -3.37 21.99 -3.17
C GLN A 447 -1.94 21.71 -3.63
N LEU A 448 -0.94 22.21 -2.89
CA LEU A 448 0.48 21.99 -3.20
C LEU A 448 0.87 20.52 -2.99
N THR A 449 0.48 19.92 -1.87
CA THR A 449 0.79 18.52 -1.56
C THR A 449 0.09 17.57 -2.51
N GLU A 450 -1.16 17.86 -2.88
CA GLU A 450 -1.90 17.05 -3.87
C GLU A 450 -1.29 17.14 -5.26
N ALA A 451 -0.94 18.35 -5.73
CA ALA A 451 -0.37 18.56 -7.05
C ALA A 451 0.98 17.83 -7.19
N VAL A 452 1.85 17.92 -6.18
CA VAL A 452 3.15 17.26 -6.19
C VAL A 452 3.01 15.73 -6.02
N THR A 453 2.09 15.26 -5.19
CA THR A 453 1.82 13.82 -5.07
C THR A 453 1.29 13.24 -6.39
N LYS A 454 0.49 14.01 -7.12
CA LYS A 454 -0.02 13.61 -8.44
C LYS A 454 1.07 13.62 -9.51
N HIS A 455 2.01 14.59 -9.44
CA HIS A 455 3.11 14.78 -10.37
C HIS A 455 4.44 14.91 -9.62
N PRO A 456 5.00 13.81 -9.10
CA PRO A 456 6.20 13.83 -8.26
C PRO A 456 7.47 14.25 -9.01
N TYR A 457 7.42 14.23 -10.35
CA TYR A 457 8.45 14.77 -11.25
C TYR A 457 7.88 15.96 -11.99
N SER A 458 8.17 17.16 -11.51
CA SER A 458 7.58 18.39 -12.07
C SER A 458 8.52 19.56 -11.89
N VAL A 459 8.24 20.61 -12.64
CA VAL A 459 8.73 21.96 -12.36
C VAL A 459 7.65 22.69 -11.60
N LEU A 460 7.92 23.05 -10.35
CA LEU A 460 7.05 23.87 -9.52
C LEU A 460 7.41 25.33 -9.71
N LEU A 461 6.51 26.09 -10.28
CA LEU A 461 6.63 27.53 -10.45
C LEU A 461 5.76 28.27 -9.42
N LEU A 462 6.40 29.03 -8.56
CA LEU A 462 5.76 29.96 -7.64
C LEU A 462 5.93 31.38 -8.20
N ASP A 463 4.90 31.86 -8.89
CA ASP A 463 4.95 33.14 -9.61
C ASP A 463 4.60 34.28 -8.66
N GLU A 464 5.31 35.40 -8.76
CA GLU A 464 5.15 36.61 -7.91
C GLU A 464 5.31 36.32 -6.41
N ILE A 465 6.38 35.62 -6.04
CA ILE A 465 6.63 35.14 -4.67
C ILE A 465 6.61 36.26 -3.62
N GLU A 466 6.95 37.48 -4.02
CA GLU A 466 6.94 38.67 -3.14
C GLU A 466 5.53 39.04 -2.65
N LYS A 467 4.48 38.56 -3.30
CA LYS A 467 3.10 38.79 -2.88
C LYS A 467 2.59 37.74 -1.89
N ALA A 468 3.34 36.66 -1.70
CA ALA A 468 2.94 35.56 -0.83
C ALA A 468 2.87 36.00 0.65
N HIS A 469 1.92 35.41 1.39
CA HIS A 469 1.88 35.56 2.84
C HIS A 469 3.18 35.03 3.48
N PRO A 470 3.74 35.70 4.53
CA PRO A 470 4.99 35.28 5.18
C PRO A 470 5.02 33.80 5.65
N ASP A 471 3.89 33.24 6.05
CA ASP A 471 3.81 31.84 6.48
C ASP A 471 4.19 30.85 5.34
N ILE A 472 4.02 31.24 4.07
CA ILE A 472 4.40 30.41 2.92
C ILE A 472 5.92 30.24 2.85
N PHE A 473 6.69 31.26 3.22
CA PHE A 473 8.15 31.13 3.24
C PHE A 473 8.63 30.06 4.23
N ASN A 474 7.96 29.92 5.39
CA ASN A 474 8.28 28.86 6.35
C ASN A 474 8.01 27.45 5.77
N VAL A 475 6.93 27.31 5.03
CA VAL A 475 6.61 26.06 4.32
C VAL A 475 7.65 25.75 3.25
N LEU A 476 8.04 26.75 2.46
CA LEU A 476 9.05 26.59 1.41
C LEU A 476 10.43 26.27 1.99
N LEU A 477 10.82 26.87 3.12
CA LEU A 477 12.07 26.54 3.81
C LEU A 477 12.09 25.06 4.22
N GLN A 478 11.00 24.54 4.77
CA GLN A 478 10.89 23.12 5.10
C GLN A 478 11.05 22.22 3.86
N VAL A 479 10.39 22.59 2.75
CA VAL A 479 10.49 21.84 1.48
C VAL A 479 11.93 21.86 0.95
N MET A 480 12.58 23.04 0.93
CA MET A 480 13.94 23.21 0.41
C MET A 480 14.98 22.47 1.25
N ASP A 481 14.78 22.37 2.57
CA ASP A 481 15.75 21.72 3.46
C ASP A 481 15.57 20.22 3.57
N HIS A 482 14.32 19.76 3.62
CA HIS A 482 14.00 18.35 3.87
C HIS A 482 13.46 17.61 2.65
N GLY A 483 13.19 18.30 1.54
CA GLY A 483 12.62 17.70 0.33
C GLY A 483 11.24 17.07 0.53
N THR A 484 10.58 17.33 1.64
CA THR A 484 9.26 16.76 1.96
C THR A 484 8.39 17.77 2.70
N LEU A 485 7.10 17.70 2.46
CA LEU A 485 6.10 18.50 3.16
C LEU A 485 4.98 17.57 3.64
N THR A 486 4.63 17.68 4.92
CA THR A 486 3.47 17.01 5.47
C THR A 486 2.33 18.02 5.60
N ASP A 487 1.19 17.73 4.99
CA ASP A 487 0.01 18.57 5.10
C ASP A 487 -0.66 18.42 6.48
N ASN A 488 -1.64 19.27 6.76
CA ASN A 488 -2.37 19.24 8.03
C ASN A 488 -3.23 17.95 8.21
N ASN A 489 -3.45 17.19 7.13
CA ASN A 489 -4.13 15.88 7.16
C ASN A 489 -3.15 14.71 7.39
N GLY A 490 -1.86 15.00 7.59
CA GLY A 490 -0.82 14.00 7.79
C GLY A 490 -0.31 13.35 6.49
N ARG A 491 -0.74 13.81 5.31
CA ARG A 491 -0.23 13.32 4.02
C ARG A 491 1.14 13.93 3.74
N LYS A 492 2.09 13.08 3.40
CA LYS A 492 3.46 13.49 3.10
C LYS A 492 3.65 13.57 1.58
N ALA A 493 3.99 14.75 1.08
CA ALA A 493 4.39 14.96 -0.32
C ALA A 493 5.91 15.00 -0.43
N ASP A 494 6.44 14.39 -1.50
CA ASP A 494 7.87 14.27 -1.78
C ASP A 494 8.29 15.24 -2.89
N PHE A 495 9.17 16.18 -2.56
CA PHE A 495 9.69 17.19 -3.47
C PHE A 495 11.11 16.90 -3.97
N ARG A 496 11.71 15.77 -3.60
CA ARG A 496 13.12 15.45 -3.95
C ARG A 496 13.36 15.41 -5.45
N ASN A 497 12.33 15.11 -6.23
CA ASN A 497 12.39 15.05 -7.69
C ASN A 497 11.74 16.28 -8.36
N VAL A 498 11.45 17.33 -7.60
CA VAL A 498 10.84 18.58 -8.09
C VAL A 498 11.93 19.62 -8.29
N THR A 499 11.84 20.40 -9.38
CA THR A 499 12.62 21.61 -9.57
C THR A 499 11.75 22.80 -9.18
N ILE A 500 12.15 23.55 -8.17
CA ILE A 500 11.40 24.69 -7.65
C ILE A 500 11.93 25.98 -8.26
N ILE A 501 11.06 26.75 -8.89
CA ILE A 501 11.36 28.06 -9.47
C ILE A 501 10.42 29.08 -8.85
N MET A 502 11.00 30.14 -8.31
CA MET A 502 10.30 31.28 -7.75
C MET A 502 10.59 32.50 -8.63
N THR A 503 9.58 33.30 -8.96
CA THR A 503 9.76 34.49 -9.79
C THR A 503 9.25 35.73 -9.08
#